data_04108c360972eec557532a4628d51571
#
_entry.id   04108c360972eec557532a4628d51571
#
_cell.length_a   1.000
_cell.length_b   1.000
_cell.length_c   1.000
_cell.angle_alpha   90.00
_cell.angle_beta   90.00
_cell.angle_gamma   90.00
#
_symmetry.space_group_name_H-M   'P 1'
#
loop_
_entity.id
_entity.type
_entity.pdbx_description
1 polymer ?
#
loop_
_entity_poly.entity_id
_entity_poly.type
_entity_poly.pdbx_seq_one_letter_code
_entity_poly.pdbx_strand_id
1 'polypeptide(L)'
;MTGDVTDAIATWLKASLDWQQPEFVTALSGGNSNLTWQFRDGDSACVVRTPPLNDISPTSARGIQREAQILQAIAAYPVRAPAVLAWCEDTEVIGRPFLVQEWVDGVALTEAMPDEYPDSAESVNALGCDLIDQLVILHSVPPNLPALAKLGRPEQFVERQIERWMGVRREHAVRELPQLFALGEWLGRHIPSATPPAVIHGDYHLDNTLAARDKPEILAIIDWELATVGDPYMDVALMLMFWGDYRTQEPPAFSTLQALSRRSGVISRRELAGRWAEGLGRPLHNMNFYMALAFWRLAAIIEGAYGLHVVGKLDSDYARGLEYDVPALLAEAERAAAGDW
;
A
#
# COMPACT_ATOMS: atom_id res chain seq x y z
N MET A 1 -8.89 19.15 22.16
CA MET A 1 -8.31 17.79 22.13
C MET A 1 -7.19 17.62 21.09
N THR A 2 -7.38 18.06 19.84
CA THR A 2 -6.27 17.93 18.83
C THR A 2 -5.10 18.88 19.16
N GLY A 3 -5.37 20.10 19.64
CA GLY A 3 -4.34 21.07 20.02
C GLY A 3 -3.41 20.56 21.14
N ASP A 4 -3.96 19.95 22.16
CA ASP A 4 -3.16 19.43 23.30
C ASP A 4 -2.20 18.31 22.85
N VAL A 5 -2.63 17.48 21.87
CA VAL A 5 -1.82 16.39 21.32
C VAL A 5 -0.70 16.92 20.43
N THR A 6 -0.99 17.88 19.55
CA THR A 6 0.02 18.49 18.67
C THR A 6 1.06 19.29 19.46
N ASP A 7 0.67 19.97 20.55
CA ASP A 7 1.58 20.70 21.43
C ASP A 7 2.52 19.74 22.22
N ALA A 8 1.98 18.60 22.66
CA ALA A 8 2.78 17.58 23.31
C ALA A 8 3.82 16.96 22.34
N ILE A 9 3.42 16.69 21.09
CA ILE A 9 4.34 16.23 20.05
C ILE A 9 5.40 17.30 19.76
N ALA A 10 5.03 18.55 19.58
CA ALA A 10 5.97 19.64 19.36
C ALA A 10 7.01 19.74 20.49
N THR A 11 6.56 19.63 21.74
CA THR A 11 7.46 19.61 22.90
C THR A 11 8.43 18.43 22.85
N TRP A 12 7.95 17.25 22.45
CA TRP A 12 8.77 16.06 22.33
C TRP A 12 9.77 16.17 21.15
N LEU A 13 9.35 16.70 19.99
CA LEU A 13 10.21 16.93 18.82
C LEU A 13 11.35 17.88 19.13
N LYS A 14 11.09 18.92 19.92
CA LYS A 14 12.12 19.86 20.39
C LYS A 14 13.25 19.15 21.14
N ALA A 15 12.92 18.19 21.99
CA ALA A 15 13.91 17.45 22.76
C ALA A 15 14.60 16.35 21.94
N SER A 16 13.89 15.73 20.99
CA SER A 16 14.35 14.52 20.29
C SER A 16 15.09 14.80 19.00
N LEU A 17 14.81 15.93 18.33
CA LEU A 17 15.43 16.34 17.06
C LEU A 17 16.30 17.60 17.19
N ASP A 18 16.55 18.11 18.40
CA ASP A 18 17.21 19.41 18.65
C ASP A 18 16.55 20.60 17.91
N TRP A 19 15.23 20.49 17.68
CA TRP A 19 14.45 21.55 17.06
C TRP A 19 14.21 22.71 18.03
N GLN A 20 14.14 23.94 17.52
CA GLN A 20 14.03 25.12 18.37
C GLN A 20 12.58 25.53 18.63
N GLN A 21 11.78 25.57 17.57
CA GLN A 21 10.38 25.99 17.60
C GLN A 21 9.54 25.09 16.67
N PRO A 22 9.38 23.79 17.01
CA PRO A 22 8.55 22.90 16.20
C PRO A 22 7.09 23.33 16.25
N GLU A 23 6.49 23.50 15.07
CA GLU A 23 5.10 23.92 14.92
C GLU A 23 4.33 22.87 14.12
N PHE A 24 3.10 22.60 14.55
CA PHE A 24 2.13 21.84 13.76
C PHE A 24 1.71 22.65 12.54
N VAL A 25 1.83 22.06 11.35
CA VAL A 25 1.45 22.72 10.09
C VAL A 25 0.03 22.31 9.68
N THR A 26 -0.18 21.02 9.48
CA THR A 26 -1.47 20.49 9.01
C THR A 26 -1.61 19.00 9.28
N ALA A 27 -2.85 18.53 9.30
CA ALA A 27 -3.16 17.12 9.16
C ALA A 27 -3.11 16.75 7.68
N LEU A 28 -2.40 15.69 7.35
CA LEU A 28 -2.33 15.16 5.99
C LEU A 28 -3.49 14.20 5.78
N SER A 29 -4.25 14.42 4.71
CA SER A 29 -5.34 13.54 4.28
C SER A 29 -4.77 12.43 3.39
N GLY A 30 -5.22 11.19 3.55
CA GLY A 30 -4.85 10.09 2.65
C GLY A 30 -4.72 8.72 3.29
N GLY A 31 -4.76 8.60 4.61
CA GLY A 31 -4.73 7.29 5.28
C GLY A 31 -5.97 7.07 6.14
N ASN A 32 -6.66 5.93 5.94
CA ASN A 32 -7.81 5.56 6.78
C ASN A 32 -7.38 4.88 8.10
N SER A 33 -6.12 4.47 8.19
CA SER A 33 -5.61 3.62 9.28
C SER A 33 -4.87 4.41 10.36
N ASN A 34 -4.10 5.44 9.99
CA ASN A 34 -3.26 6.22 10.89
C ASN A 34 -3.49 7.72 10.72
N LEU A 35 -3.33 8.47 11.81
CA LEU A 35 -3.25 9.93 11.76
C LEU A 35 -1.86 10.33 11.30
N THR A 36 -1.80 11.26 10.35
CA THR A 36 -0.55 11.74 9.76
C THR A 36 -0.54 13.26 9.82
N TRP A 37 0.51 13.82 10.41
CA TRP A 37 0.65 15.25 10.64
C TRP A 37 1.99 15.78 10.16
N GLN A 38 1.99 16.96 9.58
CA GLN A 38 3.20 17.69 9.25
C GLN A 38 3.58 18.64 10.38
N PHE A 39 4.85 18.59 10.75
CA PHE A 39 5.50 19.56 11.64
C PHE A 39 6.65 20.23 10.91
N ARG A 40 6.97 21.45 11.34
CA ARG A 40 8.08 22.24 10.77
C ARG A 40 8.83 22.98 11.88
N ASP A 41 10.14 23.19 11.67
CA ASP A 41 11.00 24.09 12.44
C ASP A 41 11.94 24.82 11.48
N GLY A 42 11.63 26.09 11.17
CA GLY A 42 12.31 26.82 10.12
C GLY A 42 12.20 26.12 8.77
N ASP A 43 13.34 25.78 8.17
CA ASP A 43 13.40 25.06 6.89
C ASP A 43 13.29 23.55 7.03
N SER A 44 13.36 23.02 8.25
CA SER A 44 13.20 21.59 8.53
C SER A 44 11.74 21.19 8.62
N ALA A 45 11.38 20.02 8.10
CA ALA A 45 10.04 19.47 8.21
C ALA A 45 10.06 17.96 8.48
N CYS A 46 9.04 17.46 9.13
CA CYS A 46 8.84 16.03 9.34
C CYS A 46 7.37 15.65 9.26
N VAL A 47 7.15 14.34 9.12
CA VAL A 47 5.84 13.70 9.22
C VAL A 47 5.77 12.90 10.51
N VAL A 48 4.72 13.12 11.29
CA VAL A 48 4.41 12.33 12.47
C VAL A 48 3.23 11.42 12.17
N ARG A 49 3.41 10.11 12.34
CA ARG A 49 2.36 9.10 12.15
C ARG A 49 2.03 8.44 13.49
N THR A 50 0.74 8.29 13.78
CA THR A 50 0.25 7.68 15.02
C THR A 50 -1.08 6.95 14.77
N PRO A 51 -1.41 5.90 15.55
CA PRO A 51 -2.74 5.31 15.47
C PRO A 51 -3.86 6.33 15.74
N PRO A 52 -5.10 6.11 15.24
CA PRO A 52 -6.22 7.01 15.48
C PRO A 52 -6.45 7.28 16.97
N LEU A 53 -6.76 8.53 17.34
CA LEU A 53 -6.89 8.95 18.75
C LEU A 53 -7.95 8.15 19.53
N ASN A 54 -8.95 7.59 18.86
CA ASN A 54 -10.00 6.78 19.48
C ASN A 54 -9.68 5.26 19.47
N ASP A 55 -8.56 4.87 18.85
CA ASP A 55 -8.16 3.47 18.77
C ASP A 55 -7.05 3.18 19.81
N ILE A 56 -7.42 2.46 20.86
CA ILE A 56 -6.51 1.95 21.89
C ILE A 56 -6.08 0.50 21.60
N SER A 57 -6.36 -0.02 20.41
CA SER A 57 -6.04 -1.40 20.05
C SER A 57 -4.53 -1.64 20.06
N PRO A 58 -4.05 -2.69 20.73
CA PRO A 58 -2.66 -3.11 20.63
C PRO A 58 -2.22 -3.47 19.20
N THR A 59 -3.18 -3.72 18.31
CA THR A 59 -2.91 -4.05 16.91
C THR A 59 -2.46 -2.83 16.13
N SER A 60 -3.12 -1.68 16.32
CA SER A 60 -2.76 -0.43 15.64
C SER A 60 -1.40 0.11 16.12
N ALA A 61 -1.12 0.03 17.43
CA ALA A 61 0.19 0.38 17.97
C ALA A 61 1.31 -0.51 17.39
N ARG A 62 1.04 -1.81 17.20
CA ARG A 62 1.99 -2.74 16.54
C ARG A 62 2.18 -2.42 15.07
N GLY A 63 1.17 -1.88 14.38
CA GLY A 63 1.28 -1.45 12.98
C GLY A 63 2.34 -0.36 12.81
N ILE A 64 2.25 0.72 13.58
CA ILE A 64 3.24 1.82 13.56
C ILE A 64 4.64 1.35 13.97
N GLN A 65 4.75 0.51 15.01
CA GLN A 65 6.03 -0.06 15.41
C GLN A 65 6.66 -0.90 14.28
N ARG A 66 5.85 -1.71 13.61
CA ARG A 66 6.29 -2.51 12.46
C ARG A 66 6.78 -1.64 11.32
N GLU A 67 6.06 -0.57 10.99
CA GLU A 67 6.45 0.41 9.98
C GLU A 67 7.83 0.99 10.31
N ALA A 68 8.04 1.47 11.53
CA ALA A 68 9.33 1.99 11.98
C ALA A 68 10.46 0.95 11.84
N GLN A 69 10.22 -0.29 12.25
CA GLN A 69 11.22 -1.37 12.19
C GLN A 69 11.59 -1.73 10.74
N ILE A 70 10.63 -1.78 9.83
CA ILE A 70 10.89 -2.06 8.41
C ILE A 70 11.69 -0.93 7.79
N LEU A 71 11.28 0.32 7.97
CA LEU A 71 11.98 1.49 7.42
C LEU A 71 13.42 1.56 7.93
N GLN A 72 13.64 1.32 9.21
CA GLN A 72 15.00 1.24 9.77
C GLN A 72 15.82 0.09 9.19
N ALA A 73 15.20 -1.08 8.95
CA ALA A 73 15.89 -2.24 8.41
C ALA A 73 16.33 -2.02 6.95
N ILE A 74 15.53 -1.31 6.16
CA ILE A 74 15.83 -1.04 4.73
C ILE A 74 16.63 0.24 4.50
N ALA A 75 16.88 1.06 5.52
CA ALA A 75 17.56 2.36 5.40
C ALA A 75 19.00 2.27 4.83
N ALA A 76 19.66 1.12 4.95
CA ALA A 76 20.99 0.89 4.38
C ALA A 76 20.97 0.53 2.88
N TYR A 77 19.79 0.37 2.30
CA TYR A 77 19.58 -0.02 0.91
C TYR A 77 19.02 1.17 0.11
N PRO A 78 19.21 1.21 -1.22
CA PRO A 78 18.77 2.34 -2.04
C PRO A 78 17.26 2.34 -2.34
N VAL A 79 16.45 1.86 -1.39
CA VAL A 79 15.00 1.94 -1.45
C VAL A 79 14.57 3.37 -1.17
N ARG A 80 13.80 3.96 -2.06
CA ARG A 80 13.25 5.32 -1.87
C ARG A 80 12.09 5.26 -0.87
N ALA A 81 12.41 5.37 0.40
CA ALA A 81 11.45 5.42 1.49
C ALA A 81 11.81 6.57 2.44
N PRO A 82 10.83 7.22 3.10
CA PRO A 82 11.13 8.26 4.07
C PRO A 82 12.02 7.74 5.20
N ALA A 83 13.07 8.48 5.54
CA ALA A 83 13.93 8.11 6.65
C ALA A 83 13.16 8.18 7.98
N VAL A 84 13.44 7.25 8.90
CA VAL A 84 12.98 7.35 10.28
C VAL A 84 13.87 8.33 11.03
N LEU A 85 13.31 9.47 11.39
CA LEU A 85 14.02 10.51 12.15
C LEU A 85 14.01 10.21 13.66
N ALA A 86 12.87 9.72 14.17
CA ALA A 86 12.73 9.34 15.54
C ALA A 86 11.55 8.36 15.76
N TRP A 87 11.55 7.66 16.87
CA TRP A 87 10.50 6.75 17.31
C TRP A 87 10.18 7.01 18.79
N CYS A 88 8.93 7.27 19.11
CA CYS A 88 8.45 7.47 20.46
C CYS A 88 7.60 6.27 20.91
N GLU A 89 8.08 5.51 21.88
CA GLU A 89 7.34 4.43 22.55
C GLU A 89 6.64 4.91 23.81
N ASP A 90 7.01 6.10 24.31
CA ASP A 90 6.49 6.65 25.56
C ASP A 90 5.03 7.09 25.37
N THR A 91 4.14 6.32 25.95
CA THR A 91 2.70 6.60 25.92
C THR A 91 2.28 7.76 26.82
N GLU A 92 3.16 8.26 27.71
CA GLU A 92 2.86 9.43 28.53
C GLU A 92 2.79 10.72 27.69
N VAL A 93 3.41 10.74 26.50
CA VAL A 93 3.44 11.92 25.63
C VAL A 93 2.06 12.19 25.02
N ILE A 94 1.45 11.20 24.36
CA ILE A 94 0.14 11.36 23.68
C ILE A 94 -0.81 10.17 23.87
N GLY A 95 -0.56 9.31 24.85
CA GLY A 95 -1.36 8.11 25.13
C GLY A 95 -1.05 6.91 24.23
N ARG A 96 -0.09 7.03 23.29
CA ARG A 96 0.25 6.00 22.28
C ARG A 96 1.59 6.26 21.62
N PRO A 97 2.21 5.22 21.00
CA PRO A 97 3.44 5.41 20.25
C PRO A 97 3.20 6.23 18.97
N PHE A 98 4.27 6.88 18.49
CA PHE A 98 4.27 7.56 17.19
C PHE A 98 5.63 7.49 16.51
N LEU A 99 5.59 7.53 15.19
CA LEU A 99 6.73 7.50 14.29
C LEU A 99 6.96 8.90 13.71
N VAL A 100 8.21 9.35 13.70
CA VAL A 100 8.63 10.59 13.05
C VAL A 100 9.48 10.23 11.84
N GLN A 101 9.02 10.67 10.68
CA GLN A 101 9.63 10.40 9.38
C GLN A 101 10.06 11.70 8.71
N GLU A 102 11.02 11.56 7.80
CA GLU A 102 11.41 12.62 6.88
C GLU A 102 10.21 13.18 6.12
N TRP A 103 10.17 14.49 5.94
CA TRP A 103 9.28 15.13 4.97
C TRP A 103 9.87 15.01 3.57
N VAL A 104 9.16 14.36 2.66
CA VAL A 104 9.52 14.31 1.25
C VAL A 104 8.66 15.32 0.49
N ASP A 105 9.29 16.31 -0.16
CA ASP A 105 8.56 17.30 -0.95
C ASP A 105 8.20 16.74 -2.33
N GLY A 106 7.14 15.96 -2.35
CA GLY A 106 6.58 15.32 -3.52
C GLY A 106 5.08 15.48 -3.59
N VAL A 107 4.48 14.94 -4.64
CA VAL A 107 3.02 14.91 -4.85
C VAL A 107 2.54 13.49 -4.98
N ALA A 108 1.39 13.18 -4.39
CA ALA A 108 0.70 11.93 -4.63
C ALA A 108 0.01 11.98 -6.01
N LEU A 109 0.18 10.94 -6.82
CA LEU A 109 -0.36 10.83 -8.17
C LEU A 109 -1.55 9.88 -8.16
N THR A 110 -2.75 10.41 -7.92
CA THR A 110 -3.98 9.60 -7.94
C THR A 110 -4.74 9.71 -9.26
N GLU A 111 -5.13 10.91 -9.67
CA GLU A 111 -6.00 11.11 -10.83
C GLU A 111 -5.36 11.99 -11.92
N ALA A 112 -4.46 12.87 -11.56
CA ALA A 112 -3.86 13.85 -12.47
C ALA A 112 -2.35 13.97 -12.29
N MET A 113 -1.69 14.33 -13.38
CA MET A 113 -0.28 14.70 -13.38
C MET A 113 -0.11 16.13 -12.83
N PRO A 114 1.05 16.46 -12.21
CA PRO A 114 1.42 17.84 -11.92
C PRO A 114 1.46 18.69 -13.19
N ASP A 115 1.13 19.98 -13.07
CA ASP A 115 1.11 20.90 -14.21
C ASP A 115 2.51 21.18 -14.79
N GLU A 116 3.56 20.91 -14.03
CA GLU A 116 4.94 21.24 -14.33
C GLU A 116 5.57 20.32 -15.38
N TYR A 117 5.02 19.15 -15.62
CA TYR A 117 5.50 18.26 -16.68
C TYR A 117 4.37 17.65 -17.52
N PRO A 118 4.65 17.20 -18.75
CA PRO A 118 3.60 16.82 -19.69
C PRO A 118 2.71 15.70 -19.16
N ASP A 119 1.40 15.90 -19.22
CA ASP A 119 0.41 14.85 -19.04
C ASP A 119 0.35 13.97 -20.30
N SER A 120 1.31 13.07 -20.45
CA SER A 120 1.51 12.23 -21.63
C SER A 120 1.72 10.76 -21.26
N ALA A 121 1.53 9.87 -22.24
CA ALA A 121 1.85 8.45 -22.08
C ALA A 121 3.34 8.23 -21.73
N GLU A 122 4.24 9.07 -22.24
CA GLU A 122 5.68 8.99 -21.94
C GLU A 122 5.97 9.26 -20.47
N SER A 123 5.35 10.30 -19.90
CA SER A 123 5.49 10.61 -18.47
C SER A 123 4.93 9.48 -17.59
N VAL A 124 3.77 8.93 -17.94
CA VAL A 124 3.17 7.80 -17.24
C VAL A 124 4.05 6.54 -17.35
N ASN A 125 4.62 6.28 -18.54
CA ASN A 125 5.54 5.16 -18.75
C ASN A 125 6.81 5.30 -17.91
N ALA A 126 7.35 6.51 -17.80
CA ALA A 126 8.51 6.78 -16.95
C ALA A 126 8.20 6.47 -15.48
N LEU A 127 7.05 6.93 -14.97
CA LEU A 127 6.59 6.61 -13.62
C LEU A 127 6.37 5.12 -13.40
N GLY A 128 5.74 4.42 -14.34
CA GLY A 128 5.52 2.98 -14.25
C GLY A 128 6.81 2.17 -14.25
N CYS A 129 7.78 2.56 -15.09
CA CYS A 129 9.10 1.95 -15.12
C CYS A 129 9.86 2.22 -13.82
N ASP A 130 9.87 3.46 -13.33
CA ASP A 130 10.55 3.83 -12.07
C ASP A 130 9.92 3.09 -10.88
N LEU A 131 8.58 2.99 -10.84
CA LEU A 131 7.87 2.24 -9.82
C LEU A 131 8.29 0.77 -9.79
N ILE A 132 8.38 0.11 -10.96
CA ILE A 132 8.87 -1.27 -11.06
C ILE A 132 10.34 -1.37 -10.67
N ASP A 133 11.19 -0.43 -11.05
CA ASP A 133 12.61 -0.45 -10.69
C ASP A 133 12.80 -0.32 -9.16
N GLN A 134 12.01 0.53 -8.51
CA GLN A 134 12.00 0.63 -7.04
C GLN A 134 11.53 -0.69 -6.39
N LEU A 135 10.57 -1.38 -7.01
CA LEU A 135 10.12 -2.68 -6.51
C LEU A 135 11.22 -3.76 -6.67
N VAL A 136 11.98 -3.73 -7.75
CA VAL A 136 13.18 -4.58 -7.93
C VAL A 136 14.20 -4.32 -6.82
N ILE A 137 14.47 -3.07 -6.51
CA ILE A 137 15.38 -2.67 -5.42
C ILE A 137 14.88 -3.20 -4.07
N LEU A 138 13.60 -2.98 -3.75
CA LEU A 138 12.99 -3.48 -2.51
C LEU A 138 13.10 -5.00 -2.39
N HIS A 139 12.72 -5.73 -3.44
CA HIS A 139 12.76 -7.20 -3.44
C HIS A 139 14.18 -7.77 -3.47
N SER A 140 15.20 -6.94 -3.73
CA SER A 140 16.62 -7.32 -3.64
C SER A 140 17.19 -7.15 -2.22
N VAL A 141 16.46 -6.50 -1.31
CA VAL A 141 16.86 -6.43 0.11
C VAL A 141 16.87 -7.83 0.72
N PRO A 142 17.95 -8.25 1.39
CA PRO A 142 18.01 -9.58 2.01
C PRO A 142 16.87 -9.78 3.03
N PRO A 143 15.99 -10.79 2.85
CA PRO A 143 14.84 -10.98 3.75
C PRO A 143 15.25 -11.56 5.12
N ASN A 144 16.49 -12.02 5.27
CA ASN A 144 17.02 -12.62 6.48
C ASN A 144 17.78 -11.64 7.39
N LEU A 145 17.61 -10.34 7.19
CA LEU A 145 18.16 -9.33 8.09
C LEU A 145 17.66 -9.57 9.52
N PRO A 146 18.53 -9.50 10.54
CA PRO A 146 18.12 -9.70 11.95
C PRO A 146 16.95 -8.83 12.38
N ALA A 147 16.89 -7.59 11.89
CA ALA A 147 15.79 -6.65 12.17
C ALA A 147 14.44 -7.12 11.59
N LEU A 148 14.44 -7.95 10.54
CA LEU A 148 13.24 -8.46 9.87
C LEU A 148 12.77 -9.81 10.42
N ALA A 149 13.57 -10.49 11.22
CA ALA A 149 13.33 -11.87 11.67
C ALA A 149 11.98 -12.08 12.40
N LYS A 150 11.44 -11.02 13.01
CA LYS A 150 10.16 -11.06 13.74
C LYS A 150 9.00 -10.41 12.95
N LEU A 151 9.25 -9.88 11.78
CA LEU A 151 8.28 -9.07 11.04
C LEU A 151 7.45 -9.87 10.03
N GLY A 152 7.81 -11.11 9.74
CA GLY A 152 7.09 -11.94 8.80
C GLY A 152 7.21 -13.42 9.08
N ARG A 153 6.33 -14.17 8.45
CA ARG A 153 6.37 -15.63 8.34
C ARG A 153 6.22 -15.96 6.86
N PRO A 154 7.33 -16.12 6.12
CA PRO A 154 7.26 -16.34 4.68
C PRO A 154 6.67 -17.71 4.31
N GLU A 155 6.78 -18.70 5.21
CA GLU A 155 6.24 -20.03 4.96
C GLU A 155 4.73 -19.97 4.81
N GLN A 156 4.19 -20.60 3.76
CA GLN A 156 2.75 -20.63 3.47
C GLN A 156 2.10 -19.23 3.44
N PHE A 157 2.84 -18.21 3.04
CA PHE A 157 2.37 -16.82 3.10
C PHE A 157 1.09 -16.63 2.28
N VAL A 158 1.08 -17.09 1.04
CA VAL A 158 -0.05 -16.99 0.12
C VAL A 158 -1.26 -17.77 0.64
N GLU A 159 -1.05 -19.00 1.11
CA GLU A 159 -2.09 -19.85 1.68
C GLU A 159 -2.81 -19.14 2.85
N ARG A 160 -2.03 -18.59 3.80
CA ARG A 160 -2.60 -17.85 4.93
C ARG A 160 -3.37 -16.59 4.51
N GLN A 161 -2.98 -15.92 3.41
CA GLN A 161 -3.75 -14.78 2.90
C GLN A 161 -5.13 -15.23 2.40
N ILE A 162 -5.17 -16.33 1.64
CA ILE A 162 -6.43 -16.89 1.13
C ILE A 162 -7.33 -17.36 2.29
N GLU A 163 -6.79 -18.14 3.21
CA GLU A 163 -7.53 -18.65 4.38
C GLU A 163 -8.10 -17.52 5.24
N ARG A 164 -7.28 -16.49 5.51
CA ARG A 164 -7.68 -15.31 6.29
C ARG A 164 -8.92 -14.65 5.67
N TRP A 165 -8.87 -14.30 4.39
CA TRP A 165 -9.94 -13.55 3.76
C TRP A 165 -11.18 -14.42 3.51
N MET A 166 -11.01 -15.71 3.22
CA MET A 166 -12.13 -16.66 3.20
C MET A 166 -12.82 -16.76 4.57
N GLY A 167 -12.05 -16.84 5.65
CA GLY A 167 -12.58 -16.86 7.02
C GLY A 167 -13.34 -15.59 7.36
N VAL A 168 -12.73 -14.41 7.14
CA VAL A 168 -13.35 -13.10 7.41
C VAL A 168 -14.66 -12.94 6.63
N ARG A 169 -14.71 -13.36 5.36
CA ARG A 169 -15.93 -13.24 4.55
C ARG A 169 -17.02 -14.23 4.95
N ARG A 170 -16.68 -15.42 5.42
CA ARG A 170 -17.68 -16.37 5.98
C ARG A 170 -18.28 -15.84 7.28
N GLU A 171 -17.48 -15.24 8.14
CA GLU A 171 -17.92 -14.73 9.44
C GLU A 171 -18.77 -13.45 9.32
N HIS A 172 -18.47 -12.60 8.34
CA HIS A 172 -19.07 -11.26 8.20
C HIS A 172 -19.80 -11.08 6.86
N ALA A 173 -20.44 -12.12 6.35
CA ALA A 173 -21.23 -12.04 5.13
C ALA A 173 -22.48 -11.16 5.34
N VAL A 174 -22.68 -10.17 4.46
CA VAL A 174 -23.86 -9.30 4.44
C VAL A 174 -24.74 -9.54 3.22
N ARG A 175 -24.21 -10.26 2.23
CA ARG A 175 -24.90 -10.69 1.01
C ARG A 175 -24.31 -12.01 0.52
N GLU A 176 -25.00 -12.67 -0.41
CA GLU A 176 -24.48 -13.86 -1.07
C GLU A 176 -23.49 -13.47 -2.18
N LEU A 177 -22.29 -14.00 -2.09
CA LEU A 177 -21.22 -13.84 -3.10
C LEU A 177 -20.60 -15.19 -3.42
N PRO A 178 -21.35 -16.10 -4.12
CA PRO A 178 -20.86 -17.45 -4.41
C PRO A 178 -19.58 -17.43 -5.26
N GLN A 179 -19.41 -16.44 -6.14
CA GLN A 179 -18.23 -16.26 -6.97
C GLN A 179 -16.97 -15.98 -6.13
N LEU A 180 -17.07 -15.18 -5.06
CA LEU A 180 -15.94 -14.91 -4.15
C LEU A 180 -15.43 -16.21 -3.52
N PHE A 181 -16.34 -17.06 -3.05
CA PHE A 181 -15.98 -18.32 -2.42
C PHE A 181 -15.45 -19.34 -3.42
N ALA A 182 -16.07 -19.45 -4.61
CA ALA A 182 -15.60 -20.34 -5.67
C ALA A 182 -14.18 -20.00 -6.14
N LEU A 183 -13.89 -18.70 -6.32
CA LEU A 183 -12.55 -18.21 -6.65
C LEU A 183 -11.55 -18.45 -5.50
N GLY A 184 -11.94 -18.20 -4.25
CA GLY A 184 -11.11 -18.48 -3.09
C GLY A 184 -10.73 -19.96 -2.98
N GLU A 185 -11.67 -20.87 -3.25
CA GLU A 185 -11.41 -22.32 -3.31
C GLU A 185 -10.52 -22.70 -4.50
N TRP A 186 -10.73 -22.06 -5.67
CA TRP A 186 -9.85 -22.27 -6.82
C TRP A 186 -8.42 -21.83 -6.48
N LEU A 187 -8.25 -20.63 -5.90
CA LEU A 187 -6.95 -20.12 -5.45
C LEU A 187 -6.28 -21.08 -4.46
N GLY A 188 -7.01 -21.56 -3.45
CA GLY A 188 -6.49 -22.52 -2.48
C GLY A 188 -5.98 -23.85 -3.08
N ARG A 189 -6.58 -24.28 -4.20
CA ARG A 189 -6.18 -25.51 -4.92
C ARG A 189 -5.04 -25.30 -5.92
N HIS A 190 -4.73 -24.06 -6.29
CA HIS A 190 -3.76 -23.73 -7.35
C HIS A 190 -2.57 -22.90 -6.83
N ILE A 191 -2.33 -22.94 -5.51
CA ILE A 191 -1.18 -22.22 -4.92
C ILE A 191 0.11 -22.69 -5.61
N PRO A 192 0.90 -21.76 -6.20
CA PRO A 192 2.17 -22.12 -6.82
C PRO A 192 3.16 -22.70 -5.81
N SER A 193 4.18 -23.38 -6.33
CA SER A 193 5.33 -23.76 -5.51
C SER A 193 5.93 -22.52 -4.84
N ALA A 194 6.39 -22.69 -3.60
CA ALA A 194 6.94 -21.58 -2.82
C ALA A 194 8.08 -20.87 -3.57
N THR A 195 8.01 -19.55 -3.61
CA THR A 195 9.04 -18.69 -4.16
C THR A 195 10.03 -18.27 -3.06
N PRO A 196 11.29 -17.95 -3.39
CA PRO A 196 12.18 -17.32 -2.43
C PRO A 196 11.56 -16.04 -1.91
N PRO A 197 11.43 -15.87 -0.57
CA PRO A 197 10.82 -14.70 0.01
C PRO A 197 11.63 -13.44 -0.25
N ALA A 198 10.95 -12.29 -0.18
CA ALA A 198 11.55 -10.97 -0.24
C ALA A 198 10.93 -10.06 0.84
N VAL A 199 11.54 -8.90 1.05
CA VAL A 199 10.86 -7.81 1.74
C VAL A 199 9.80 -7.28 0.80
N ILE A 200 8.54 -7.28 1.23
CA ILE A 200 7.40 -6.79 0.46
C ILE A 200 6.75 -5.60 1.15
N HIS A 201 6.20 -4.71 0.37
CA HIS A 201 5.44 -3.55 0.86
C HIS A 201 4.05 -3.95 1.37
N GLY A 202 3.39 -4.86 0.65
CA GLY A 202 2.06 -5.38 1.00
C GLY A 202 0.90 -4.54 0.47
N ASP A 203 1.16 -3.28 0.08
CA ASP A 203 0.22 -2.35 -0.56
C ASP A 203 0.93 -1.47 -1.60
N TYR A 204 1.65 -2.11 -2.52
CA TYR A 204 2.52 -1.44 -3.48
C TYR A 204 1.76 -0.98 -4.73
N HIS A 205 1.50 0.30 -4.85
CA HIS A 205 0.89 0.91 -6.02
C HIS A 205 1.19 2.43 -6.08
N LEU A 206 0.86 3.08 -7.20
CA LEU A 206 1.23 4.47 -7.46
C LEU A 206 0.70 5.47 -6.41
N ASP A 207 -0.50 5.26 -5.86
CA ASP A 207 -1.06 6.17 -4.85
C ASP A 207 -0.29 6.14 -3.52
N ASN A 208 0.46 5.06 -3.26
CA ASN A 208 1.35 4.94 -2.12
C ASN A 208 2.77 5.42 -2.45
N THR A 209 2.89 6.40 -3.35
CA THR A 209 4.16 7.04 -3.70
C THR A 209 4.04 8.55 -3.70
N LEU A 210 5.19 9.21 -3.57
CA LEU A 210 5.35 10.64 -3.79
C LEU A 210 6.25 10.83 -5.02
N ALA A 211 5.75 11.49 -6.04
CA ALA A 211 6.50 11.83 -7.24
C ALA A 211 7.08 13.25 -7.16
N ALA A 212 8.14 13.50 -7.91
CA ALA A 212 8.68 14.84 -8.09
C ALA A 212 7.65 15.75 -8.78
N ARG A 213 7.72 17.04 -8.49
CA ARG A 213 6.79 18.02 -9.07
C ARG A 213 7.13 18.39 -10.50
N ASP A 214 8.40 18.32 -10.87
CA ASP A 214 8.97 18.86 -12.11
C ASP A 214 9.35 17.79 -13.14
N LYS A 215 9.27 16.51 -12.76
CA LYS A 215 9.63 15.37 -13.63
C LYS A 215 8.94 14.08 -13.18
N PRO A 216 8.70 13.12 -14.12
CA PRO A 216 8.06 11.85 -13.80
C PRO A 216 9.04 10.89 -13.09
N GLU A 217 9.33 11.13 -11.83
CA GLU A 217 10.23 10.37 -10.98
C GLU A 217 9.58 10.12 -9.61
N ILE A 218 9.64 8.90 -9.10
CA ILE A 218 9.19 8.55 -7.75
C ILE A 218 10.26 9.00 -6.75
N LEU A 219 9.91 9.86 -5.81
CA LEU A 219 10.80 10.34 -4.75
C LEU A 219 10.75 9.43 -3.52
N ALA A 220 9.57 8.93 -3.17
CA ALA A 220 9.39 8.06 -2.03
C ALA A 220 8.22 7.10 -2.20
N ILE A 221 8.37 5.91 -1.62
CA ILE A 221 7.31 4.94 -1.36
C ILE A 221 6.87 5.15 0.07
N ILE A 222 5.57 5.32 0.30
CA ILE A 222 4.97 5.64 1.59
C ILE A 222 3.99 4.55 2.02
N ASP A 223 3.53 4.61 3.27
CA ASP A 223 2.53 3.69 3.85
C ASP A 223 2.99 2.23 4.02
N TRP A 224 4.05 2.07 4.80
CA TRP A 224 4.71 0.78 5.05
C TRP A 224 4.05 -0.09 6.14
N GLU A 225 2.83 0.24 6.58
CA GLU A 225 2.17 -0.45 7.69
C GLU A 225 1.90 -1.95 7.43
N LEU A 226 1.74 -2.34 6.15
CA LEU A 226 1.52 -3.73 5.72
C LEU A 226 2.80 -4.46 5.31
N ALA A 227 3.93 -3.75 5.32
CA ALA A 227 5.21 -4.31 4.89
C ALA A 227 5.66 -5.50 5.76
N THR A 228 6.28 -6.49 5.13
CA THR A 228 6.67 -7.75 5.78
C THR A 228 7.70 -8.51 4.94
N VAL A 229 8.09 -9.69 5.40
CA VAL A 229 8.77 -10.69 4.58
C VAL A 229 7.73 -11.67 4.03
N GLY A 230 7.63 -11.78 2.71
CA GLY A 230 6.60 -12.56 2.05
C GLY A 230 6.94 -12.92 0.61
N ASP A 231 5.91 -13.27 -0.16
CA ASP A 231 6.03 -13.62 -1.57
C ASP A 231 6.05 -12.36 -2.44
N PRO A 232 7.15 -12.07 -3.17
CA PRO A 232 7.31 -10.85 -3.96
C PRO A 232 6.31 -10.70 -5.11
N TYR A 233 5.78 -11.80 -5.65
CA TYR A 233 4.78 -11.73 -6.70
C TYR A 233 3.48 -11.07 -6.26
N MET A 234 3.20 -11.03 -4.94
CA MET A 234 2.02 -10.34 -4.43
C MET A 234 2.09 -8.82 -4.61
N ASP A 235 3.26 -8.20 -4.39
CA ASP A 235 3.43 -6.76 -4.63
C ASP A 235 3.35 -6.45 -6.14
N VAL A 236 4.00 -7.27 -6.97
CA VAL A 236 3.93 -7.10 -8.42
C VAL A 236 2.49 -7.18 -8.92
N ALA A 237 1.76 -8.22 -8.52
CA ALA A 237 0.38 -8.40 -8.94
C ALA A 237 -0.53 -7.28 -8.45
N LEU A 238 -0.31 -6.78 -7.23
CA LEU A 238 -1.07 -5.67 -6.69
C LEU A 238 -0.83 -4.38 -7.50
N MET A 239 0.44 -4.05 -7.77
CA MET A 239 0.79 -2.90 -8.60
C MET A 239 0.18 -3.01 -10.00
N LEU A 240 0.29 -4.18 -10.63
CA LEU A 240 -0.24 -4.41 -11.97
C LEU A 240 -1.77 -4.42 -12.01
N MET A 241 -2.44 -4.86 -10.94
CA MET A 241 -3.89 -4.80 -10.81
C MET A 241 -4.41 -3.36 -10.96
N PHE A 242 -3.70 -2.40 -10.36
CA PHE A 242 -4.04 -0.98 -10.45
C PHE A 242 -3.51 -0.29 -11.73
N TRP A 243 -2.71 -0.96 -12.55
CA TRP A 243 -2.12 -0.41 -13.77
C TRP A 243 -2.93 -0.76 -15.03
N GLY A 244 -3.19 0.23 -15.89
CA GLY A 244 -3.91 0.03 -17.16
C GLY A 244 -5.39 -0.26 -17.00
N ASP A 245 -6.02 -0.63 -18.11
CA ASP A 245 -7.47 -0.84 -18.17
C ASP A 245 -7.91 -2.14 -17.50
N TYR A 246 -9.08 -2.08 -16.88
CA TYR A 246 -9.85 -3.27 -16.53
C TYR A 246 -10.45 -3.90 -17.79
N ARG A 247 -10.72 -5.19 -17.76
CA ARG A 247 -11.30 -5.94 -18.88
C ARG A 247 -12.82 -6.07 -18.79
N THR A 248 -13.43 -5.65 -17.69
CA THR A 248 -14.87 -5.63 -17.52
C THR A 248 -15.50 -4.47 -18.29
N GLN A 249 -16.77 -4.60 -18.69
CA GLN A 249 -17.52 -3.54 -19.37
C GLN A 249 -17.84 -2.38 -18.41
N GLU A 250 -18.03 -2.68 -17.15
CA GLU A 250 -18.29 -1.72 -16.08
C GLU A 250 -17.16 -1.81 -15.05
N PRO A 251 -16.11 -1.02 -15.21
CA PRO A 251 -15.00 -1.03 -14.27
C PRO A 251 -15.46 -0.52 -12.89
N PRO A 252 -14.85 -1.00 -11.80
CA PRO A 252 -15.14 -0.55 -10.45
C PRO A 252 -15.07 0.97 -10.28
N ALA A 253 -15.92 1.55 -9.43
CA ALA A 253 -15.97 3.00 -9.20
C ALA A 253 -14.60 3.55 -8.72
N PHE A 254 -13.90 2.83 -7.83
CA PHE A 254 -12.55 3.23 -7.43
C PHE A 254 -11.50 3.05 -8.55
N SER A 255 -11.89 2.47 -9.69
CA SER A 255 -11.02 2.40 -10.86
C SER A 255 -10.73 3.77 -11.50
N THR A 256 -11.46 4.82 -11.11
CA THR A 256 -11.08 6.20 -11.43
C THR A 256 -9.80 6.62 -10.73
N LEU A 257 -9.52 6.05 -9.56
CA LEU A 257 -8.22 6.16 -8.94
C LEU A 257 -7.17 5.52 -9.85
N GLN A 258 -6.00 6.15 -9.96
CA GLN A 258 -4.92 5.70 -10.86
C GLN A 258 -5.29 5.66 -12.34
N ALA A 259 -6.26 6.47 -12.75
CA ALA A 259 -6.69 6.62 -14.16
C ALA A 259 -5.55 7.07 -15.08
N LEU A 260 -4.47 7.60 -14.55
CA LEU A 260 -3.27 8.03 -15.27
C LEU A 260 -2.74 6.95 -16.22
N SER A 261 -2.75 5.69 -15.78
CA SER A 261 -2.25 4.56 -16.58
C SER A 261 -3.24 4.04 -17.61
N ARG A 262 -4.49 4.57 -17.66
CA ARG A 262 -5.56 4.10 -18.57
C ARG A 262 -5.67 4.97 -19.80
N ARG A 263 -4.59 5.07 -20.54
CA ARG A 263 -4.53 5.83 -21.78
C ARG A 263 -3.75 5.09 -22.86
N SER A 264 -4.04 5.42 -24.13
CA SER A 264 -3.32 4.84 -25.25
C SER A 264 -1.82 5.15 -25.18
N GLY A 265 -0.99 4.18 -25.52
CA GLY A 265 0.48 4.32 -25.53
C GLY A 265 1.15 4.07 -24.19
N VAL A 266 0.39 3.74 -23.13
CA VAL A 266 0.97 3.36 -21.83
C VAL A 266 1.48 1.92 -21.89
N ILE A 267 2.64 1.70 -21.29
CA ILE A 267 3.29 0.40 -21.12
C ILE A 267 2.33 -0.62 -20.49
N SER A 268 2.27 -1.81 -21.04
CA SER A 268 1.35 -2.85 -20.59
C SER A 268 1.77 -3.48 -19.27
N ARG A 269 0.81 -4.11 -18.56
CA ARG A 269 1.06 -4.93 -17.38
C ARG A 269 2.13 -6.00 -17.63
N ARG A 270 2.11 -6.64 -18.82
CA ARG A 270 3.04 -7.71 -19.19
C ARG A 270 4.46 -7.20 -19.38
N GLU A 271 4.62 -6.03 -19.98
CA GLU A 271 5.93 -5.40 -20.15
C GLU A 271 6.51 -4.98 -18.79
N LEU A 272 5.70 -4.39 -17.89
CA LEU A 272 6.13 -4.05 -16.52
C LEU A 272 6.49 -5.30 -15.72
N ALA A 273 5.70 -6.37 -15.81
CA ALA A 273 6.01 -7.65 -15.17
C ALA A 273 7.32 -8.25 -15.70
N GLY A 274 7.55 -8.18 -17.03
CA GLY A 274 8.80 -8.58 -17.67
C GLY A 274 10.01 -7.80 -17.12
N ARG A 275 9.88 -6.47 -17.03
CA ARG A 275 10.93 -5.59 -16.48
C ARG A 275 11.30 -5.98 -15.03
N TRP A 276 10.31 -6.26 -14.19
CA TRP A 276 10.56 -6.74 -12.83
C TRP A 276 11.31 -8.08 -12.82
N ALA A 277 10.87 -9.04 -13.64
CA ALA A 277 11.48 -10.36 -13.73
C ALA A 277 12.94 -10.29 -14.19
N GLU A 278 13.22 -9.47 -15.21
CA GLU A 278 14.56 -9.19 -15.70
C GLU A 278 15.44 -8.54 -14.64
N GLY A 279 14.92 -7.52 -13.96
CA GLY A 279 15.65 -6.79 -12.92
C GLY A 279 16.09 -7.65 -11.75
N LEU A 280 15.29 -8.67 -11.39
CA LEU A 280 15.64 -9.65 -10.33
C LEU A 280 16.35 -10.90 -10.85
N GLY A 281 16.48 -11.08 -12.16
CA GLY A 281 16.98 -12.33 -12.75
C GLY A 281 16.08 -13.53 -12.39
N ARG A 282 14.77 -13.29 -12.20
CA ARG A 282 13.78 -14.31 -11.83
C ARG A 282 12.82 -14.54 -12.98
N PRO A 283 12.42 -15.79 -13.27
CA PRO A 283 11.43 -16.05 -14.29
C PRO A 283 10.04 -15.55 -13.86
N LEU A 284 9.25 -15.10 -14.82
CA LEU A 284 7.88 -14.69 -14.60
C LEU A 284 6.96 -15.91 -14.61
N HIS A 285 6.64 -16.44 -13.44
CA HIS A 285 5.82 -17.66 -13.30
C HIS A 285 4.47 -17.37 -12.65
N ASN A 286 3.46 -18.12 -13.07
CA ASN A 286 2.13 -18.16 -12.41
C ASN A 286 1.45 -16.79 -12.24
N MET A 287 1.75 -15.81 -13.09
CA MET A 287 1.14 -14.47 -12.97
C MET A 287 -0.37 -14.49 -13.08
N ASN A 288 -0.95 -15.44 -13.81
CA ASN A 288 -2.41 -15.64 -13.85
C ASN A 288 -2.96 -15.86 -12.44
N PHE A 289 -2.30 -16.71 -11.65
CA PHE A 289 -2.68 -16.96 -10.27
C PHE A 289 -2.54 -15.69 -9.40
N TYR A 290 -1.39 -15.00 -9.46
CA TYR A 290 -1.13 -13.84 -8.61
C TYR A 290 -2.03 -12.65 -8.99
N MET A 291 -2.31 -12.43 -10.26
CA MET A 291 -3.27 -11.42 -10.70
C MET A 291 -4.69 -11.76 -10.24
N ALA A 292 -5.13 -13.02 -10.38
CA ALA A 292 -6.41 -13.46 -9.84
C ALA A 292 -6.49 -13.28 -8.31
N LEU A 293 -5.41 -13.60 -7.59
CA LEU A 293 -5.31 -13.40 -6.15
C LEU A 293 -5.39 -11.91 -5.76
N ALA A 294 -4.73 -11.03 -6.52
CA ALA A 294 -4.76 -9.58 -6.25
C ALA A 294 -6.19 -9.01 -6.38
N PHE A 295 -6.88 -9.28 -7.49
CA PHE A 295 -8.26 -8.86 -7.69
C PHE A 295 -9.21 -9.47 -6.65
N TRP A 296 -9.11 -10.75 -6.41
CA TRP A 296 -9.93 -11.46 -5.43
C TRP A 296 -9.72 -10.94 -4.00
N ARG A 297 -8.45 -10.72 -3.60
CA ARG A 297 -8.10 -10.19 -2.29
C ARG A 297 -8.67 -8.79 -2.08
N LEU A 298 -8.55 -7.91 -3.08
CA LEU A 298 -9.13 -6.58 -3.01
C LEU A 298 -10.65 -6.63 -2.89
N ALA A 299 -11.32 -7.46 -3.70
CA ALA A 299 -12.77 -7.69 -3.60
C ALA A 299 -13.17 -8.16 -2.19
N ALA A 300 -12.41 -9.09 -1.61
CA ALA A 300 -12.66 -9.58 -0.26
C ALA A 300 -12.43 -8.51 0.82
N ILE A 301 -11.48 -7.59 0.64
CA ILE A 301 -11.23 -6.48 1.57
C ILE A 301 -12.37 -5.47 1.52
N ILE A 302 -12.69 -4.95 0.32
CA ILE A 302 -13.68 -3.88 0.17
C ILE A 302 -15.11 -4.34 0.42
N GLU A 303 -15.42 -5.62 0.27
CA GLU A 303 -16.69 -6.19 0.72
C GLU A 303 -16.92 -5.95 2.22
N GLY A 304 -15.85 -5.83 3.02
CA GLY A 304 -15.96 -5.44 4.42
C GLY A 304 -16.47 -4.02 4.62
N ALA A 305 -15.96 -3.08 3.82
CA ALA A 305 -16.41 -1.69 3.84
C ALA A 305 -17.87 -1.58 3.35
N TYR A 306 -18.25 -2.33 2.31
CA TYR A 306 -19.63 -2.45 1.88
C TYR A 306 -20.53 -2.99 3.00
N GLY A 307 -20.07 -4.03 3.70
CA GLY A 307 -20.79 -4.58 4.85
C GLY A 307 -21.03 -3.57 5.96
N LEU A 308 -20.07 -2.70 6.26
CA LEU A 308 -20.24 -1.60 7.21
C LEU A 308 -21.28 -0.59 6.72
N HIS A 309 -21.34 -0.31 5.41
CA HIS A 309 -22.37 0.53 4.81
C HIS A 309 -23.78 -0.10 4.98
N VAL A 310 -23.93 -1.36 4.62
CA VAL A 310 -25.22 -2.08 4.73
C VAL A 310 -25.77 -2.07 6.15
N VAL A 311 -24.91 -2.18 7.15
CA VAL A 311 -25.33 -2.13 8.57
C VAL A 311 -25.40 -0.69 9.15
N GLY A 312 -25.24 0.32 8.30
CA GLY A 312 -25.36 1.75 8.69
C GLY A 312 -24.21 2.29 9.53
N LYS A 313 -23.06 1.63 9.54
CA LYS A 313 -21.84 2.07 10.26
C LYS A 313 -20.88 2.91 9.41
N LEU A 314 -21.06 2.89 8.10
CA LEU A 314 -20.28 3.67 7.14
C LEU A 314 -21.22 4.25 6.08
N ASP A 315 -21.37 5.57 6.04
CA ASP A 315 -22.19 6.26 5.03
C ASP A 315 -21.29 7.17 4.20
N SER A 316 -20.95 6.72 2.99
CA SER A 316 -20.18 7.47 2.01
C SER A 316 -20.53 7.00 0.59
N ASP A 317 -20.33 7.88 -0.41
CA ASP A 317 -20.52 7.53 -1.83
C ASP A 317 -19.61 6.40 -2.24
N TYR A 318 -18.37 6.41 -1.74
CA TYR A 318 -17.41 5.32 -1.92
C TYR A 318 -18.03 3.98 -1.46
N ALA A 319 -18.48 3.90 -0.21
CA ALA A 319 -19.00 2.66 0.36
C ALA A 319 -20.24 2.14 -0.40
N ARG A 320 -21.10 3.04 -0.89
CA ARG A 320 -22.26 2.69 -1.74
C ARG A 320 -21.82 2.11 -3.08
N GLY A 321 -20.80 2.69 -3.71
CA GLY A 321 -20.26 2.23 -5.00
C GLY A 321 -19.71 0.83 -4.95
N LEU A 322 -19.23 0.36 -3.80
CA LEU A 322 -18.67 -0.98 -3.62
C LEU A 322 -19.67 -2.12 -3.89
N GLU A 323 -20.98 -1.83 -3.92
CA GLU A 323 -22.01 -2.78 -4.36
C GLU A 323 -21.67 -3.36 -5.75
N TYR A 324 -21.19 -2.50 -6.66
CA TYR A 324 -20.86 -2.83 -8.05
C TYR A 324 -19.38 -3.18 -8.22
N ASP A 325 -18.49 -2.56 -7.47
CA ASP A 325 -17.05 -2.76 -7.59
C ASP A 325 -16.62 -4.17 -7.21
N VAL A 326 -17.22 -4.74 -6.14
CA VAL A 326 -16.86 -6.10 -5.71
C VAL A 326 -17.16 -7.15 -6.78
N PRO A 327 -18.36 -7.23 -7.38
CA PRO A 327 -18.62 -8.14 -8.50
C PRO A 327 -17.71 -7.91 -9.70
N ALA A 328 -17.41 -6.66 -10.04
CA ALA A 328 -16.52 -6.33 -11.16
C ALA A 328 -15.09 -6.85 -10.93
N LEU A 329 -14.54 -6.67 -9.71
CA LEU A 329 -13.23 -7.23 -9.35
C LEU A 329 -13.20 -8.76 -9.35
N LEU A 330 -14.28 -9.41 -8.95
CA LEU A 330 -14.38 -10.87 -9.03
C LEU A 330 -14.38 -11.34 -10.49
N ALA A 331 -15.04 -10.61 -11.40
CA ALA A 331 -14.98 -10.89 -12.84
C ALA A 331 -13.58 -10.70 -13.42
N GLU A 332 -12.84 -9.66 -12.97
CA GLU A 332 -11.42 -9.50 -13.34
C GLU A 332 -10.56 -10.65 -12.80
N ALA A 333 -10.82 -11.13 -11.58
CA ALA A 333 -10.12 -12.27 -11.00
C ALA A 333 -10.32 -13.55 -11.84
N GLU A 334 -11.54 -13.83 -12.30
CA GLU A 334 -11.83 -14.98 -13.18
C GLU A 334 -11.09 -14.86 -14.52
N ARG A 335 -11.07 -13.68 -15.14
CA ARG A 335 -10.34 -13.43 -16.38
C ARG A 335 -8.83 -13.65 -16.17
N ALA A 336 -8.29 -13.10 -15.09
CA ALA A 336 -6.88 -13.26 -14.75
C ALA A 336 -6.51 -14.73 -14.54
N ALA A 337 -7.36 -15.50 -13.86
CA ALA A 337 -7.17 -16.95 -13.69
C ALA A 337 -7.14 -17.70 -15.04
N ALA A 338 -7.91 -17.24 -16.04
CA ALA A 338 -7.92 -17.75 -17.41
C ALA A 338 -6.74 -17.24 -18.26
N GLY A 339 -5.90 -16.33 -17.76
CA GLY A 339 -4.73 -15.79 -18.44
C GLY A 339 -4.94 -14.45 -19.15
N ASP A 340 -6.09 -13.85 -19.00
CA ASP A 340 -6.42 -12.53 -19.54
C ASP A 340 -6.24 -11.44 -18.48
N TRP A 341 -5.03 -10.87 -18.40
CA TRP A 341 -4.64 -9.81 -17.45
C TRP A 341 -3.67 -8.81 -18.07
#